data_86b8d243c5d223b49a12cfc1dbfd1f16
#
_entry.id   86b8d243c5d223b49a12cfc1dbfd1f16
#
_cell.length_a   1.000
_cell.length_b   1.000
_cell.length_c   1.000
_cell.angle_alpha   90.00
_cell.angle_beta   90.00
_cell.angle_gamma   90.00
#
_symmetry.space_group_name_H-M   'P 1'
#
loop_
_entity.id
_entity.type
_entity.pdbx_description
1 polymer ?
#
loop_
_entity_poly.entity_id
_entity_poly.type
_entity_poly.pdbx_seq_one_letter_code
_entity_poly.pdbx_strand_id
1 'polypeptide(L)'
;ADPDLLILDEPTTGLDLGGREIALRALSRVGAEQSDRAVVLVTHRLEEIPQGFDHVAIMGRITGNEADAYADNVTGNDPAPGTIVYTGDLEHGFTSARLSEVFGLKLEVTHMNGRWNAYAL
;
A
#
# COMPACT_ATOMS: atom_id res chain seq x y z
N ALA A 1 1.27 26.71 12.21
CA ALA A 1 0.65 26.49 10.90
C ALA A 1 0.40 25.00 10.68
N ASP A 2 -0.69 24.69 10.03
CA ASP A 2 -0.99 23.31 9.68
C ASP A 2 -0.05 22.81 8.59
N PRO A 3 0.44 21.57 8.68
CA PRO A 3 1.27 21.03 7.62
C PRO A 3 0.44 20.80 6.35
N ASP A 4 1.05 21.05 5.19
CA ASP A 4 0.43 20.76 3.90
C ASP A 4 0.47 19.28 3.57
N LEU A 5 1.33 18.53 4.24
CA LEU A 5 1.52 17.10 4.02
C LEU A 5 1.57 16.39 5.38
N LEU A 6 0.75 15.37 5.53
CA LEU A 6 0.77 14.51 6.72
C LEU A 6 1.17 13.10 6.29
N ILE A 7 2.22 12.58 6.88
CA ILE A 7 2.71 11.23 6.61
C ILE A 7 2.53 10.38 7.86
N LEU A 8 1.83 9.25 7.71
CA LEU A 8 1.57 8.31 8.78
C LEU A 8 2.16 6.96 8.40
N ASP A 9 3.07 6.45 9.22
CA ASP A 9 3.75 5.17 8.96
C ASP A 9 3.15 4.10 9.87
N GLU A 10 2.37 3.21 9.27
CA GLU A 10 1.71 2.09 9.96
C GLU A 10 1.01 2.52 11.26
N PRO A 11 0.08 3.50 11.19
CA PRO A 11 -0.47 4.11 12.40
C PRO A 11 -1.38 3.19 13.20
N THR A 12 -1.81 2.07 12.64
CA THR A 12 -2.71 1.12 13.33
C THR A 12 -2.00 -0.10 13.88
N THR A 13 -0.67 -0.15 13.78
CA THR A 13 0.12 -1.26 14.30
C THR A 13 -0.08 -1.41 15.81
N GLY A 14 -0.37 -2.63 16.23
CA GLY A 14 -0.57 -2.92 17.65
C GLY A 14 -1.99 -2.72 18.15
N LEU A 15 -2.88 -2.18 17.33
CA LEU A 15 -4.28 -2.02 17.71
C LEU A 15 -5.06 -3.28 17.42
N ASP A 16 -6.05 -3.57 18.26
CA ASP A 16 -7.00 -4.65 17.97
C ASP A 16 -7.97 -4.21 16.87
N LEU A 17 -8.87 -5.09 16.47
CA LEU A 17 -9.81 -4.81 15.39
C LEU A 17 -10.65 -3.55 15.66
N GLY A 18 -11.17 -3.41 16.87
CA GLY A 18 -11.99 -2.24 17.23
C GLY A 18 -11.18 -0.94 17.17
N GLY A 19 -10.01 -0.94 17.78
CA GLY A 19 -9.13 0.24 17.76
C GLY A 19 -8.69 0.60 16.36
N ARG A 20 -8.36 -0.41 15.56
CA ARG A 20 -7.99 -0.20 14.16
C ARG A 20 -9.11 0.49 13.38
N GLU A 21 -10.34 -0.01 13.51
CA GLU A 21 -11.47 0.54 12.74
C GLU A 21 -11.82 1.97 13.18
N ILE A 22 -11.70 2.28 14.46
CA ILE A 22 -11.89 3.65 14.94
C ILE A 22 -10.82 4.58 14.36
N ALA A 23 -9.56 4.15 14.35
CA ALA A 23 -8.47 4.94 13.78
C ALA A 23 -8.64 5.17 12.29
N LEU A 24 -9.02 4.13 11.54
CA LEU A 24 -9.24 4.25 10.09
C LEU A 24 -10.39 5.19 9.77
N ARG A 25 -11.46 5.17 10.57
CA ARG A 25 -12.58 6.09 10.41
C ARG A 25 -12.14 7.54 10.62
N ALA A 26 -11.31 7.78 11.62
CA ALA A 26 -10.77 9.12 11.87
C ALA A 26 -9.90 9.59 10.70
N LEU A 27 -9.07 8.71 10.15
CA LEU A 27 -8.23 9.04 8.99
C LEU A 27 -9.05 9.34 7.74
N SER A 28 -10.15 8.62 7.53
CA SER A 28 -11.06 8.91 6.41
C SER A 28 -11.64 10.30 6.53
N ARG A 29 -12.00 10.73 7.74
CA ARG A 29 -12.54 12.06 7.97
C ARG A 29 -11.52 13.15 7.73
N VAL A 30 -10.29 12.94 8.18
CA VAL A 30 -9.21 13.91 7.94
C VAL A 30 -9.00 14.12 6.45
N GLY A 31 -8.96 13.04 5.68
CA GLY A 31 -8.80 13.12 4.23
C GLY A 31 -9.94 13.84 3.54
N ALA A 32 -11.19 13.65 4.03
CA ALA A 32 -12.36 14.26 3.43
C ALA A 32 -12.52 15.74 3.80
N GLU A 33 -12.16 16.11 5.02
CA GLU A 33 -12.39 17.47 5.55
C GLU A 33 -11.26 18.44 5.24
N GLN A 34 -10.07 17.92 4.92
CA GLN A 34 -8.86 18.72 4.70
C GLN A 34 -8.46 18.65 3.23
N SER A 35 -9.30 19.22 2.35
CA SER A 35 -9.14 19.07 0.90
C SER A 35 -7.85 19.68 0.35
N ASP A 36 -7.24 20.63 1.03
CA ASP A 36 -5.99 21.27 0.63
C ASP A 36 -4.76 20.63 1.28
N ARG A 37 -4.95 19.53 2.00
CA ARG A 37 -3.88 18.82 2.68
C ARG A 37 -3.73 17.42 2.10
N ALA A 38 -2.50 17.03 1.77
CA ALA A 38 -2.22 15.68 1.33
C ALA A 38 -1.96 14.78 2.54
N VAL A 39 -2.55 13.60 2.54
CA VAL A 39 -2.32 12.59 3.57
C VAL A 39 -1.71 11.37 2.90
N VAL A 40 -0.55 10.95 3.40
CA VAL A 40 0.13 9.75 2.92
C VAL A 40 0.14 8.72 4.04
N LEU A 41 -0.38 7.55 3.75
CA LEU A 41 -0.40 6.44 4.68
C LEU A 41 0.55 5.36 4.17
N VAL A 42 1.48 4.95 5.02
CA VAL A 42 2.40 3.85 4.71
C VAL A 42 1.92 2.61 5.44
N THR A 43 1.58 1.56 4.70
CA THR A 43 1.13 0.31 5.28
C THR A 43 1.49 -0.85 4.35
N HIS A 44 1.56 -2.05 4.92
CA HIS A 44 1.74 -3.29 4.15
C HIS A 44 0.50 -4.18 4.19
N ARG A 45 -0.62 -3.64 4.68
CA ARG A 45 -1.88 -4.39 4.82
C ARG A 45 -3.02 -3.63 4.15
N LEU A 46 -3.69 -4.29 3.20
CA LEU A 46 -4.80 -3.67 2.48
C LEU A 46 -5.97 -3.32 3.38
N GLU A 47 -6.22 -4.15 4.41
CA GLU A 47 -7.32 -3.92 5.34
C GLU A 47 -7.13 -2.67 6.20
N GLU A 48 -5.96 -2.07 6.18
CA GLU A 48 -5.64 -0.85 6.93
C GLU A 48 -5.74 0.41 6.08
N ILE A 49 -6.27 0.33 4.86
CA ILE A 49 -6.48 1.49 4.01
C ILE A 49 -7.86 2.07 4.30
N PRO A 50 -7.94 3.33 4.78
CA PRO A 50 -9.24 3.94 5.07
C PRO A 50 -10.05 4.19 3.82
N GLN A 51 -11.37 4.29 3.96
CA GLN A 51 -12.21 4.74 2.86
C GLN A 51 -11.80 6.13 2.41
N GLY A 52 -11.92 6.36 1.11
CA GLY A 52 -11.67 7.68 0.55
C GLY A 52 -10.26 7.91 0.05
N PHE A 53 -9.34 7.01 0.36
CA PHE A 53 -8.00 7.06 -0.23
C PHE A 53 -8.10 6.56 -1.67
N ASP A 54 -7.56 7.31 -2.61
CA ASP A 54 -7.79 7.09 -4.04
C ASP A 54 -6.53 6.78 -4.85
N HIS A 55 -5.34 7.06 -4.31
CA HIS A 55 -4.08 6.84 -5.01
C HIS A 55 -3.14 5.96 -4.18
N VAL A 56 -2.30 5.21 -4.88
CA VAL A 56 -1.36 4.30 -4.24
C VAL A 56 -0.03 4.28 -4.99
N ALA A 57 1.03 4.10 -4.23
CA ALA A 57 2.33 3.69 -4.77
C ALA A 57 2.63 2.32 -4.18
N ILE A 58 2.78 1.32 -5.04
CA ILE A 58 3.04 -0.06 -4.60
C ILE A 58 4.53 -0.33 -4.72
N MET A 59 5.13 -0.75 -3.61
CA MET A 59 6.54 -1.13 -3.57
C MET A 59 6.66 -2.63 -3.78
N GLY A 60 7.61 -3.02 -4.59
CA GLY A 60 7.90 -4.42 -4.84
C GLY A 60 9.38 -4.61 -5.03
N ARG A 61 9.78 -5.83 -5.34
CA ARG A 61 11.17 -6.10 -5.64
C ARG A 61 11.38 -6.10 -7.15
N ILE A 62 12.60 -5.74 -7.56
CA ILE A 62 12.98 -5.82 -8.97
C ILE A 62 12.97 -7.27 -9.39
N THR A 63 12.31 -7.58 -10.50
CA THR A 63 12.16 -8.94 -11.04
C THR A 63 12.51 -8.97 -12.52
N GLY A 64 12.66 -10.19 -13.05
CA GLY A 64 12.90 -10.42 -14.46
C GLY A 64 14.21 -9.81 -14.94
N ASN A 65 14.18 -9.18 -16.10
CA ASN A 65 15.38 -8.60 -16.71
C ASN A 65 15.99 -7.50 -15.87
N GLU A 66 15.19 -6.78 -15.15
CA GLU A 66 15.67 -5.74 -14.25
C GLU A 66 16.45 -6.34 -13.09
N ALA A 67 15.97 -7.44 -12.55
CA ALA A 67 16.67 -8.16 -11.49
C ALA A 67 18.01 -8.70 -11.98
N ASP A 68 18.06 -9.24 -13.18
CA ASP A 68 19.30 -9.75 -13.79
C ASP A 68 20.30 -8.62 -14.00
N ALA A 69 19.86 -7.50 -14.51
CA ALA A 69 20.72 -6.34 -14.70
C ALA A 69 21.27 -5.81 -13.39
N TYR A 70 20.43 -5.81 -12.35
CA TYR A 70 20.86 -5.40 -11.02
C TYR A 70 21.88 -6.38 -10.43
N ALA A 71 21.63 -7.68 -10.61
CA ALA A 71 22.50 -8.74 -10.06
C ALA A 71 23.92 -8.66 -10.62
N ASP A 72 24.09 -8.18 -11.84
CA ASP A 72 25.40 -8.01 -12.44
C ASP A 72 26.25 -6.95 -11.73
N ASN A 73 25.61 -6.06 -10.99
CA ASN A 73 26.26 -4.93 -10.33
C ASN A 73 26.40 -5.09 -8.81
N VAL A 74 25.88 -6.17 -8.26
CA VAL A 74 25.97 -6.44 -6.82
C VAL A 74 26.68 -7.74 -6.57
N THR A 75 27.32 -7.84 -5.43
CA THR A 75 28.05 -9.04 -5.05
C THR A 75 27.31 -9.80 -3.97
N GLY A 76 27.35 -11.11 -4.07
CA GLY A 76 26.93 -11.97 -3.01
C GLY A 76 25.43 -12.17 -2.87
N ASN A 77 24.97 -12.13 -1.65
CA ASN A 77 23.64 -12.58 -1.27
C ASN A 77 22.65 -11.45 -1.02
N ASP A 78 22.93 -10.26 -1.53
CA ASP A 78 22.04 -9.13 -1.33
C ASP A 78 20.71 -9.38 -2.03
N PRO A 79 19.58 -9.16 -1.35
CA PRO A 79 18.29 -9.27 -2.01
C PRO A 79 18.10 -8.14 -3.02
N ALA A 80 17.26 -8.36 -4.03
CA ALA A 80 16.89 -7.29 -4.95
C ALA A 80 16.28 -6.12 -4.17
N PRO A 81 16.61 -4.88 -4.54
CA PRO A 81 16.10 -3.73 -3.81
C PRO A 81 14.60 -3.55 -4.04
N GLY A 82 13.95 -2.93 -3.08
CA GLY A 82 12.58 -2.48 -3.26
C GLY A 82 12.52 -1.35 -4.27
N THR A 83 11.48 -1.32 -5.07
CA THR A 83 11.26 -0.25 -6.03
C THR A 83 9.76 -0.01 -6.14
N ILE A 84 9.38 1.15 -6.69
CA ILE A 84 7.98 1.41 -6.98
C ILE A 84 7.63 0.66 -8.26
N VAL A 85 6.67 -0.27 -8.15
CA VAL A 85 6.23 -1.08 -9.28
C VAL A 85 4.92 -0.59 -9.88
N TYR A 86 4.21 0.28 -9.17
CA TYR A 86 2.97 0.88 -9.67
C TYR A 86 2.71 2.19 -8.92
N THR A 87 2.25 3.20 -9.65
CA THR A 87 1.65 4.40 -9.08
C THR A 87 0.38 4.73 -9.85
N GLY A 88 -0.63 5.17 -9.15
CA GLY A 88 -1.90 5.54 -9.77
C GLY A 88 -3.06 5.32 -8.82
N ASP A 89 -4.25 5.11 -9.39
CA ASP A 89 -5.44 4.90 -8.59
C ASP A 89 -5.47 3.50 -7.97
N LEU A 90 -6.21 3.37 -6.87
CA LEU A 90 -6.31 2.12 -6.13
C LEU A 90 -6.99 1.02 -6.94
N GLU A 91 -8.04 1.36 -7.70
CA GLU A 91 -8.82 0.36 -8.42
C GLU A 91 -7.98 -0.38 -9.47
N HIS A 92 -7.10 0.32 -10.17
CA HIS A 92 -6.23 -0.29 -11.15
C HIS A 92 -4.95 -0.89 -10.52
N GLY A 93 -4.56 -0.40 -9.34
CA GLY A 93 -3.39 -0.92 -8.62
C GLY A 93 -3.69 -2.21 -7.87
N PHE A 94 -4.83 -2.28 -7.23
CA PHE A 94 -5.19 -3.41 -6.36
C PHE A 94 -6.01 -4.46 -7.10
N THR A 95 -5.46 -5.00 -8.16
CA THR A 95 -6.05 -6.15 -8.84
C THR A 95 -5.39 -7.42 -8.33
N SER A 96 -6.15 -8.53 -8.38
CA SER A 96 -5.62 -9.83 -7.98
C SER A 96 -4.38 -10.20 -8.80
N ALA A 97 -4.41 -9.91 -10.10
CA ALA A 97 -3.27 -10.21 -10.99
C ALA A 97 -2.03 -9.43 -10.59
N ARG A 98 -2.17 -8.11 -10.36
CA ARG A 98 -1.02 -7.27 -10.02
C ARG A 98 -0.42 -7.63 -8.66
N LEU A 99 -1.25 -7.78 -7.65
CA LEU A 99 -0.75 -8.10 -6.31
C LEU A 99 -0.19 -9.51 -6.24
N SER A 100 -0.76 -10.45 -6.99
CA SER A 100 -0.18 -11.79 -7.08
C SER A 100 1.23 -11.75 -7.66
N GLU A 101 1.45 -10.94 -8.68
CA GLU A 101 2.78 -10.76 -9.27
C GLU A 101 3.74 -10.10 -8.29
N VAL A 102 3.31 -9.03 -7.62
CA VAL A 102 4.16 -8.29 -6.68
C VAL A 102 4.62 -9.17 -5.52
N PHE A 103 3.71 -9.95 -4.95
CA PHE A 103 4.00 -10.76 -3.76
C PHE A 103 4.45 -12.19 -4.08
N GLY A 104 4.41 -12.59 -5.33
CA GLY A 104 4.92 -13.91 -5.74
C GLY A 104 4.07 -15.09 -5.33
N LEU A 105 2.79 -14.87 -5.05
CA LEU A 105 1.84 -15.95 -4.74
C LEU A 105 0.45 -15.56 -5.23
N LYS A 106 -0.39 -16.56 -5.41
CA LYS A 106 -1.72 -16.36 -5.95
C LYS A 106 -2.63 -15.73 -4.90
N LEU A 107 -3.11 -14.52 -5.18
CA LEU A 107 -3.93 -13.73 -4.26
C LEU A 107 -5.29 -13.43 -4.88
N GLU A 108 -6.30 -13.39 -4.03
CA GLU A 108 -7.60 -12.85 -4.35
C GLU A 108 -7.78 -11.53 -3.64
N VAL A 109 -8.05 -10.47 -4.41
CA VAL A 109 -8.27 -9.12 -3.86
C VAL A 109 -9.77 -8.84 -3.89
N THR A 110 -10.28 -8.32 -2.79
CA THR A 110 -11.69 -7.92 -2.70
C THR A 110 -11.81 -6.43 -2.37
N HIS A 111 -12.84 -5.81 -2.91
CA HIS A 111 -13.14 -4.39 -2.67
C HIS A 111 -14.62 -4.31 -2.30
N MET A 112 -14.91 -3.96 -1.06
CA MET A 112 -16.26 -3.97 -0.54
C MET A 112 -16.46 -2.80 0.41
N ASN A 113 -17.51 -2.02 0.20
CA ASN A 113 -17.83 -0.84 1.02
C ASN A 113 -16.66 0.16 1.10
N GLY A 114 -15.94 0.34 0.00
CA GLY A 114 -14.79 1.23 -0.05
C GLY A 114 -13.55 0.70 0.67
N ARG A 115 -13.57 -0.55 1.12
CA ARG A 115 -12.47 -1.16 1.86
C ARG A 115 -11.86 -2.31 1.07
N TRP A 116 -10.57 -2.51 1.26
CA TRP A 116 -9.78 -3.48 0.52
C TRP A 116 -9.32 -4.62 1.41
N ASN A 117 -9.30 -5.83 0.86
CA ASN A 117 -8.77 -7.02 1.52
C ASN A 117 -8.13 -7.93 0.48
N ALA A 118 -7.23 -8.79 0.94
CA ALA A 118 -6.62 -9.80 0.08
C ALA A 118 -6.32 -11.05 0.91
N TYR A 119 -6.39 -12.20 0.26
CA TYR A 119 -6.02 -13.47 0.88
C TYR A 119 -5.41 -14.40 -0.16
N ALA A 120 -4.58 -15.32 0.30
CA ALA A 120 -3.94 -16.29 -0.59
C ALA A 120 -4.92 -17.41 -0.95
N LEU A 121 -4.90 -17.79 -2.22
CA LEU A 121 -5.70 -18.89 -2.72
C LEU A 121 -5.05 -20.25 -2.45
#